data_758568198c67e65bdd2da4086b118ba1
#
_entry.id   758568198c67e65bdd2da4086b118ba1
#
_cell.length_a   1.000
_cell.length_b   1.000
_cell.length_c   1.000
_cell.angle_alpha   90.00
_cell.angle_beta   90.00
_cell.angle_gamma   90.00
#
_symmetry.space_group_name_H-M   'P 1'
#
loop_
_entity.id
_entity.type
_entity.pdbx_description
1 polymer ?
#
loop_
_entity_poly.entity_id
_entity_poly.type
_entity_poly.pdbx_seq_one_letter_code
_entity_poly.pdbx_strand_id
1 'polypeptide(L)'
;MMKATIELRAKREARLRQQLKETPMRPLPLFQLTGWTHFVDEKVEPPVLSAGSSPTEDRKKDEQAIAYHRHLRMVSTDATTHMQETVVEAVHRNSGCRDGLMDQVIDGPPGTGKTCLLRAMGRTAQKEIEAVTNGRQQNTIPVVHITTPADPEPKVNWIWEIGSYLGLNPEPKNLQEVLEMRKHQDVTLPVNYVLETAQTRLLLIDDINRASPQHLANVLPYFEYLRDKLGISIVFCGTGASHRLHQARILAGDLTRVSEENRVRLEQAGRPAKPVSPSPTALLPVTWLHPLPLGTKTEEQEMFRRVLASFEADLSLYRLEENALSQHAAELHRRTGGYFKALTYVISTAAVIAIRSVSENITMKEIDAATAQLGR
;
A
#
# COMPACT_ATOMS: atom_id res chain seq x y z
N MET A 1 -0.25 51.86 -8.86
CA MET A 1 -0.62 50.46 -9.13
C MET A 1 0.57 49.49 -9.01
N MET A 2 1.72 49.71 -9.68
CA MET A 2 2.85 48.77 -9.68
C MET A 2 3.44 48.44 -8.29
N LYS A 3 3.57 49.44 -7.38
CA LYS A 3 4.05 49.20 -5.98
C LYS A 3 3.14 48.29 -5.16
N ALA A 4 1.82 48.46 -5.27
CA ALA A 4 0.85 47.62 -4.56
C ALA A 4 0.89 46.13 -5.01
N THR A 5 1.10 45.90 -6.30
CA THR A 5 1.21 44.56 -6.87
C THR A 5 2.50 43.86 -6.40
N ILE A 6 3.61 44.58 -6.25
CA ILE A 6 4.90 44.05 -5.75
C ILE A 6 4.79 43.71 -4.27
N GLU A 7 4.17 44.58 -3.46
CA GLU A 7 3.94 44.27 -2.05
C GLU A 7 3.01 43.07 -1.83
N LEU A 8 1.95 42.94 -2.64
CA LEU A 8 1.06 41.76 -2.56
C LEU A 8 1.80 40.45 -2.90
N ARG A 9 2.67 40.51 -3.92
CA ARG A 9 3.50 39.38 -4.33
C ARG A 9 4.50 39.00 -3.24
N ALA A 10 5.18 39.97 -2.64
CA ALA A 10 6.12 39.74 -1.56
C ALA A 10 5.42 39.17 -0.29
N LYS A 11 4.25 39.67 0.07
CA LYS A 11 3.44 39.10 1.18
C LYS A 11 2.99 37.67 0.86
N ARG A 12 2.60 37.37 -0.37
CA ARG A 12 2.23 36.01 -0.79
C ARG A 12 3.42 35.05 -0.75
N GLU A 13 4.59 35.50 -1.20
CA GLU A 13 5.82 34.69 -1.15
C GLU A 13 6.29 34.46 0.30
N ALA A 14 6.23 35.46 1.15
CA ALA A 14 6.56 35.33 2.57
C ALA A 14 5.61 34.33 3.28
N ARG A 15 4.31 34.41 2.98
CA ARG A 15 3.31 33.47 3.50
C ARG A 15 3.53 32.05 3.00
N LEU A 16 3.88 31.85 1.72
CA LEU A 16 4.24 30.57 1.15
C LEU A 16 5.50 29.99 1.79
N ARG A 17 6.54 30.81 2.02
CA ARG A 17 7.79 30.38 2.68
C ARG A 17 7.54 30.02 4.15
N GLN A 18 6.66 30.74 4.84
CA GLN A 18 6.25 30.39 6.20
C GLN A 18 5.44 29.10 6.22
N GLN A 19 4.48 28.91 5.32
CA GLN A 19 3.73 27.64 5.18
C GLN A 19 4.64 26.45 4.86
N LEU A 20 5.67 26.62 4.04
CA LEU A 20 6.63 25.56 3.75
C LEU A 20 7.52 25.20 4.94
N LYS A 21 7.83 26.17 5.81
CA LYS A 21 8.55 25.90 7.09
C LYS A 21 7.68 25.21 8.14
N GLU A 22 6.38 25.47 8.12
CA GLU A 22 5.39 24.90 9.02
C GLU A 22 4.77 23.60 8.46
N THR A 23 5.14 23.21 7.22
CA THR A 23 4.71 21.94 6.64
C THR A 23 5.35 20.81 7.43
N PRO A 24 4.56 19.86 7.97
CA PRO A 24 5.11 18.73 8.69
C PRO A 24 6.10 17.98 7.79
N MET A 25 7.19 17.51 8.37
CA MET A 25 8.19 16.71 7.66
C MET A 25 7.48 15.61 6.86
N ARG A 26 7.91 15.42 5.62
CA ARG A 26 7.35 14.37 4.76
C ARG A 26 7.38 13.04 5.52
N PRO A 27 6.29 12.28 5.55
CA PRO A 27 6.27 10.97 6.21
C PRO A 27 7.42 10.09 5.70
N LEU A 28 8.03 9.33 6.59
CA LEU A 28 9.09 8.39 6.22
C LEU A 28 8.56 7.41 5.15
N PRO A 29 9.36 7.13 4.11
CA PRO A 29 8.92 6.24 3.04
C PRO A 29 8.70 4.82 3.54
N LEU A 30 7.55 4.22 3.24
CA LEU A 30 7.21 2.86 3.69
C LEU A 30 8.01 1.75 2.97
N PHE A 31 8.73 2.08 1.90
CA PHE A 31 9.70 1.19 1.24
C PHE A 31 11.08 1.21 1.90
N GLN A 32 11.17 1.74 3.11
CA GLN A 32 12.35 1.70 3.99
C GLN A 32 11.93 1.13 5.34
N LEU A 33 12.78 0.32 5.95
CA LEU A 33 12.52 -0.34 7.22
C LEU A 33 12.11 0.65 8.33
N THR A 34 12.81 1.78 8.42
CA THR A 34 12.49 2.84 9.41
C THR A 34 11.09 3.42 9.22
N GLY A 35 10.71 3.68 7.95
CA GLY A 35 9.38 4.19 7.63
C GLY A 35 8.28 3.16 7.90
N TRP A 36 8.54 1.91 7.57
CA TRP A 36 7.62 0.81 7.85
C TRP A 36 7.43 0.60 9.36
N THR A 37 8.52 0.57 10.13
CA THR A 37 8.47 0.44 11.59
C THR A 37 7.65 1.57 12.22
N HIS A 38 7.91 2.81 11.81
CA HIS A 38 7.13 3.95 12.26
C HIS A 38 5.63 3.80 11.94
N PHE A 39 5.29 3.38 10.73
CA PHE A 39 3.89 3.13 10.32
C PHE A 39 3.21 2.03 11.16
N VAL A 40 3.92 0.96 11.50
CA VAL A 40 3.37 -0.13 12.34
C VAL A 40 3.08 0.38 13.75
N ASP A 41 3.98 1.19 14.30
CA ASP A 41 3.89 1.72 15.67
C ASP A 41 2.97 2.95 15.79
N GLU A 42 2.67 3.59 14.66
CA GLU A 42 1.89 4.82 14.64
C GLU A 42 0.49 4.63 15.25
N LYS A 43 0.23 5.42 16.31
CA LYS A 43 -1.10 5.57 16.90
C LYS A 43 -1.62 6.95 16.51
N VAL A 44 -2.62 6.97 15.66
CA VAL A 44 -3.29 8.23 15.30
C VAL A 44 -4.43 8.44 16.29
N GLU A 45 -4.25 9.38 17.19
CA GLU A 45 -5.29 9.77 18.16
C GLU A 45 -6.14 10.89 17.57
N PRO A 46 -7.48 10.83 17.72
CA PRO A 46 -8.34 11.92 17.30
C PRO A 46 -8.02 13.18 18.13
N PRO A 47 -8.10 14.37 17.53
CA PRO A 47 -7.91 15.62 18.27
C PRO A 47 -9.00 15.78 19.33
N VAL A 48 -8.62 16.35 20.48
CA VAL A 48 -9.58 16.63 21.56
C VAL A 48 -10.53 17.74 21.12
N LEU A 49 -11.79 17.39 20.97
CA LEU A 49 -12.86 18.34 20.67
C LEU A 49 -13.22 19.11 21.94
N SER A 50 -12.65 20.29 22.13
CA SER A 50 -13.04 21.21 23.20
C SER A 50 -12.96 22.64 22.69
N ALA A 51 -13.92 23.49 23.07
CA ALA A 51 -13.81 24.90 22.81
C ALA A 51 -12.53 25.43 23.47
N GLY A 52 -11.73 26.17 22.73
CA GLY A 52 -10.52 26.78 23.24
C GLY A 52 -10.84 27.94 24.19
N SER A 53 -9.89 28.23 25.07
CA SER A 53 -10.00 29.35 26.02
C SER A 53 -9.55 30.66 25.37
N SER A 54 -8.96 30.61 24.17
CA SER A 54 -8.50 31.80 23.44
C SER A 54 -8.50 31.58 21.92
N PRO A 55 -8.59 32.67 21.13
CA PRO A 55 -8.54 32.57 19.63
C PRO A 55 -7.26 31.91 19.10
N THR A 56 -6.16 31.97 19.84
CA THR A 56 -4.89 31.34 19.46
C THR A 56 -4.90 29.82 19.71
N GLU A 57 -5.57 29.41 20.77
CA GLU A 57 -5.75 28.00 21.12
C GLU A 57 -6.74 27.33 20.14
N ASP A 58 -7.83 28.03 19.83
CA ASP A 58 -8.82 27.58 18.82
C ASP A 58 -8.15 27.36 17.48
N ARG A 59 -7.32 28.29 17.02
CA ARG A 59 -6.58 28.16 15.78
C ARG A 59 -5.62 26.96 15.76
N LYS A 60 -4.90 26.69 16.86
CA LYS A 60 -4.02 25.53 16.96
C LYS A 60 -4.81 24.22 16.91
N LYS A 61 -5.96 24.17 17.56
CA LYS A 61 -6.86 23.02 17.54
C LYS A 61 -7.41 22.77 16.13
N ASP A 62 -7.83 23.83 15.45
CA ASP A 62 -8.27 23.73 14.05
C ASP A 62 -7.16 23.21 13.13
N GLU A 63 -5.92 23.68 13.30
CA GLU A 63 -4.78 23.20 12.53
C GLU A 63 -4.49 21.71 12.81
N GLN A 64 -4.59 21.26 14.05
CA GLN A 64 -4.47 19.85 14.44
C GLN A 64 -5.62 19.00 13.87
N ALA A 65 -6.86 19.48 13.99
CA ALA A 65 -8.02 18.81 13.43
C ALA A 65 -7.94 18.71 11.89
N ILE A 66 -7.50 19.76 11.22
CA ILE A 66 -7.28 19.76 9.76
C ILE A 66 -6.16 18.76 9.39
N ALA A 67 -5.06 18.74 10.13
CA ALA A 67 -3.99 17.78 9.89
C ALA A 67 -4.48 16.35 10.06
N TYR A 68 -5.24 16.08 11.10
CA TYR A 68 -5.86 14.79 11.36
C TYR A 68 -6.77 14.32 10.23
N HIS A 69 -7.68 15.16 9.75
CA HIS A 69 -8.59 14.81 8.65
C HIS A 69 -7.92 14.68 7.27
N ARG A 70 -6.73 15.25 7.09
CA ARG A 70 -5.92 15.05 5.88
C ARG A 70 -5.26 13.69 5.80
N HIS A 71 -5.06 13.01 6.93
CA HIS A 71 -4.51 11.68 6.98
C HIS A 71 -5.62 10.66 6.77
N LEU A 72 -5.63 10.09 5.57
CA LEU A 72 -6.60 9.08 5.16
C LEU A 72 -6.38 7.82 5.99
N ARG A 73 -7.41 7.38 6.69
CA ARG A 73 -7.41 6.13 7.43
C ARG A 73 -7.98 5.01 6.57
N MET A 74 -7.54 3.82 6.85
CA MET A 74 -8.17 2.64 6.28
C MET A 74 -9.48 2.39 7.02
N VAL A 75 -10.56 2.44 6.28
CA VAL A 75 -11.87 2.01 6.78
C VAL A 75 -11.90 0.49 6.79
N SER A 76 -12.20 -0.10 7.94
CA SER A 76 -12.40 -1.54 8.05
C SER A 76 -13.71 -1.93 7.39
N THR A 77 -13.66 -2.97 6.55
CA THR A 77 -14.82 -3.63 5.98
C THR A 77 -14.71 -5.13 6.26
N ASP A 78 -15.83 -5.86 6.17
CA ASP A 78 -15.80 -7.31 6.37
C ASP A 78 -14.76 -7.97 5.44
N ALA A 79 -14.68 -7.50 4.18
CA ALA A 79 -13.70 -7.99 3.22
C ALA A 79 -12.25 -7.68 3.65
N THR A 80 -11.98 -6.49 4.17
CA THR A 80 -10.62 -6.12 4.63
C THR A 80 -10.23 -6.87 5.89
N THR A 81 -11.16 -7.10 6.80
CA THR A 81 -10.94 -7.89 8.02
C THR A 81 -10.63 -9.34 7.66
N HIS A 82 -11.45 -9.96 6.82
CA HIS A 82 -11.22 -11.32 6.33
C HIS A 82 -9.85 -11.48 5.65
N MET A 83 -9.41 -10.49 4.87
CA MET A 83 -8.11 -10.53 4.22
C MET A 83 -6.95 -10.41 5.20
N GLN A 84 -7.10 -9.62 6.26
CA GLN A 84 -6.11 -9.53 7.32
C GLN A 84 -5.96 -10.87 8.06
N GLU A 85 -7.06 -11.56 8.34
CA GLU A 85 -7.05 -12.91 8.92
C GLU A 85 -6.39 -13.92 7.96
N THR A 86 -6.75 -13.85 6.68
CA THR A 86 -6.22 -14.76 5.66
C THR A 86 -4.70 -14.65 5.49
N VAL A 87 -4.13 -13.43 5.57
CA VAL A 87 -2.67 -13.26 5.47
C VAL A 87 -1.95 -13.81 6.71
N VAL A 88 -2.51 -13.64 7.89
CA VAL A 88 -1.96 -14.20 9.13
C VAL A 88 -1.95 -15.73 9.05
N GLU A 89 -3.03 -16.34 8.62
CA GLU A 89 -3.12 -17.79 8.40
C GLU A 89 -2.10 -18.29 7.36
N ALA A 90 -1.94 -17.55 6.25
CA ALA A 90 -0.95 -17.90 5.23
C ALA A 90 0.48 -17.83 5.77
N VAL A 91 0.82 -16.82 6.58
CA VAL A 91 2.12 -16.68 7.24
C VAL A 91 2.36 -17.85 8.19
N HIS A 92 1.38 -18.24 9.01
CA HIS A 92 1.50 -19.39 9.92
C HIS A 92 1.68 -20.69 9.14
N ARG A 93 0.88 -20.92 8.12
CA ARG A 93 0.97 -22.11 7.27
C ARG A 93 2.34 -22.20 6.59
N ASN A 94 2.78 -21.16 5.92
CA ASN A 94 4.05 -21.15 5.18
C ASN A 94 5.26 -21.28 6.11
N SER A 95 5.14 -20.83 7.36
CA SER A 95 6.21 -21.01 8.38
C SER A 95 6.27 -22.42 8.97
N GLY A 96 5.17 -23.17 8.96
CA GLY A 96 5.06 -24.49 9.60
C GLY A 96 4.99 -25.68 8.64
N CYS A 97 4.66 -25.46 7.36
CA CYS A 97 4.48 -26.51 6.37
C CYS A 97 5.64 -26.54 5.38
N ARG A 98 5.95 -27.73 4.87
CA ARG A 98 6.95 -27.90 3.79
C ARG A 98 6.34 -27.87 2.40
N ASP A 99 5.07 -28.19 2.29
CA ASP A 99 4.35 -28.35 1.04
C ASP A 99 3.06 -27.51 1.07
N GLY A 100 2.56 -27.16 -0.12
CA GLY A 100 1.31 -26.39 -0.25
C GLY A 100 1.42 -24.93 0.12
N LEU A 101 2.62 -24.37 0.03
CA LEU A 101 2.88 -22.95 0.26
C LEU A 101 2.23 -22.11 -0.82
N MET A 102 1.58 -21.00 -0.43
CA MET A 102 0.79 -20.19 -1.34
C MET A 102 1.12 -18.71 -1.18
N ASP A 103 1.27 -18.06 -2.33
CA ASP A 103 1.30 -16.61 -2.44
C ASP A 103 -0.12 -16.07 -2.61
N GLN A 104 -0.32 -14.78 -2.39
CA GLN A 104 -1.62 -14.11 -2.53
C GLN A 104 -1.53 -12.95 -3.51
N VAL A 105 -2.65 -12.62 -4.14
CA VAL A 105 -2.76 -11.50 -5.06
C VAL A 105 -3.92 -10.59 -4.67
N ILE A 106 -3.65 -9.29 -4.59
CA ILE A 106 -4.67 -8.24 -4.46
C ILE A 106 -4.79 -7.53 -5.80
N ASP A 107 -5.95 -7.64 -6.42
CA ASP A 107 -6.23 -7.02 -7.71
C ASP A 107 -7.50 -6.16 -7.67
N GLY A 108 -7.71 -5.37 -8.71
CA GLY A 108 -8.88 -4.52 -8.87
C GLY A 108 -8.56 -3.19 -9.54
N PRO A 109 -9.57 -2.38 -9.87
CA PRO A 109 -9.39 -1.08 -10.51
C PRO A 109 -8.57 -0.10 -9.67
N PRO A 110 -7.98 0.95 -10.28
CA PRO A 110 -7.32 2.02 -9.53
C PRO A 110 -8.29 2.70 -8.55
N GLY A 111 -7.82 3.04 -7.36
CA GLY A 111 -8.63 3.78 -6.37
C GLY A 111 -9.55 2.93 -5.49
N THR A 112 -9.51 1.60 -5.58
CA THR A 112 -10.31 0.68 -4.74
C THR A 112 -9.67 0.36 -3.38
N GLY A 113 -8.54 0.97 -3.02
CA GLY A 113 -7.92 0.79 -1.71
C GLY A 113 -6.89 -0.35 -1.60
N LYS A 114 -6.46 -0.95 -2.72
CA LYS A 114 -5.51 -2.07 -2.75
C LYS A 114 -4.25 -1.86 -1.90
N THR A 115 -3.55 -0.76 -2.13
CA THR A 115 -2.34 -0.41 -1.36
C THR A 115 -2.61 -0.22 0.13
N CYS A 116 -3.77 0.36 0.49
CA CYS A 116 -4.18 0.50 1.89
C CYS A 116 -4.40 -0.88 2.53
N LEU A 117 -5.10 -1.77 1.83
CA LEU A 117 -5.32 -3.14 2.29
C LEU A 117 -3.98 -3.89 2.45
N LEU A 118 -3.09 -3.83 1.45
CA LEU A 118 -1.77 -4.47 1.51
C LEU A 118 -0.99 -4.04 2.76
N ARG A 119 -0.95 -2.74 3.04
CA ARG A 119 -0.26 -2.18 4.21
C ARG A 119 -0.91 -2.60 5.52
N ALA A 120 -2.24 -2.63 5.58
CA ALA A 120 -2.96 -3.09 6.76
C ALA A 120 -2.72 -4.57 7.04
N MET A 121 -2.74 -5.42 6.00
CA MET A 121 -2.39 -6.84 6.13
C MET A 121 -0.98 -7.01 6.71
N GLY A 122 0.01 -6.29 6.18
CA GLY A 122 1.38 -6.33 6.71
C GLY A 122 1.48 -5.85 8.16
N ARG A 123 0.78 -4.76 8.50
CA ARG A 123 0.73 -4.25 9.87
C ARG A 123 0.13 -5.27 10.84
N THR A 124 -0.98 -5.91 10.45
CA THR A 124 -1.64 -6.93 11.25
C THR A 124 -0.74 -8.15 11.41
N ALA A 125 -0.16 -8.67 10.32
CA ALA A 125 0.75 -9.80 10.37
C ALA A 125 1.99 -9.52 11.25
N GLN A 126 2.58 -8.33 11.15
CA GLN A 126 3.72 -7.98 11.99
C GLN A 126 3.35 -7.93 13.47
N LYS A 127 2.23 -7.30 13.81
CA LYS A 127 1.76 -7.24 15.20
C LYS A 127 1.46 -8.63 15.77
N GLU A 128 0.89 -9.51 14.97
CA GLU A 128 0.61 -10.89 15.37
C GLU A 128 1.89 -11.68 15.61
N ILE A 129 2.87 -11.58 14.70
CA ILE A 129 4.18 -12.21 14.89
C ILE A 129 4.87 -11.68 16.16
N GLU A 130 4.86 -10.37 16.36
CA GLU A 130 5.44 -9.75 17.56
C GLU A 130 4.71 -10.18 18.85
N ALA A 131 3.39 -10.35 18.81
CA ALA A 131 2.61 -10.85 19.95
C ALA A 131 2.97 -12.29 20.32
N VAL A 132 3.10 -13.17 19.33
CA VAL A 132 3.48 -14.59 19.54
C VAL A 132 4.93 -14.71 20.05
N THR A 133 5.82 -13.81 19.67
CA THR A 133 7.23 -13.81 20.08
C THR A 133 7.52 -13.03 21.37
N ASN A 134 6.48 -12.66 22.15
CA ASN A 134 6.57 -11.84 23.35
C ASN A 134 7.18 -10.44 23.12
N GLY A 135 6.82 -9.81 22.02
CA GLY A 135 7.24 -8.50 21.63
C GLY A 135 8.28 -8.48 20.50
N ARG A 136 8.60 -7.27 20.05
CA ARG A 136 9.59 -7.07 18.98
C ARG A 136 10.98 -7.50 19.47
N GLN A 137 11.53 -8.53 18.87
CA GLN A 137 12.90 -8.95 19.15
C GLN A 137 13.90 -8.03 18.43
N GLN A 138 15.05 -7.79 19.07
CA GLN A 138 16.14 -7.08 18.41
C GLN A 138 16.58 -7.85 17.15
N ASN A 139 16.76 -7.11 16.05
CA ASN A 139 17.19 -7.63 14.75
C ASN A 139 16.19 -8.52 14.01
N THR A 140 14.91 -8.55 14.38
CA THR A 140 13.87 -9.21 13.58
C THR A 140 13.22 -8.21 12.61
N ILE A 141 12.96 -8.67 11.38
CA ILE A 141 12.25 -7.93 10.32
C ILE A 141 11.15 -8.84 9.78
N PRO A 142 10.04 -8.98 10.50
CA PRO A 142 9.00 -9.95 10.13
C PRO A 142 8.35 -9.66 8.78
N VAL A 143 8.24 -8.38 8.41
CA VAL A 143 7.59 -7.92 7.19
C VAL A 143 8.51 -7.02 6.38
N VAL A 144 8.64 -7.32 5.11
CA VAL A 144 9.32 -6.50 4.11
C VAL A 144 8.27 -5.91 3.16
N HIS A 145 8.26 -4.60 2.99
CA HIS A 145 7.36 -3.90 2.07
C HIS A 145 8.16 -3.17 1.00
N ILE A 146 7.99 -3.59 -0.24
CA ILE A 146 8.59 -2.93 -1.40
C ILE A 146 7.52 -2.42 -2.36
N THR A 147 7.85 -1.36 -3.08
CA THR A 147 7.03 -0.87 -4.19
C THR A 147 7.80 -1.13 -5.48
N THR A 148 7.14 -1.71 -6.45
CA THR A 148 7.75 -1.95 -7.77
C THR A 148 8.27 -0.63 -8.33
N PRO A 149 9.56 -0.50 -8.61
CA PRO A 149 10.13 0.74 -9.11
C PRO A 149 9.54 1.10 -10.48
N ALA A 150 9.30 2.39 -10.69
CA ALA A 150 8.91 2.94 -11.98
C ALA A 150 10.17 3.15 -12.84
N ASP A 151 10.86 2.07 -13.18
CA ASP A 151 12.04 2.18 -14.01
C ASP A 151 11.65 2.13 -15.49
N PRO A 152 11.98 3.12 -16.30
CA PRO A 152 11.80 3.06 -17.75
C PRO A 152 12.74 2.06 -18.43
N GLU A 153 13.79 1.61 -17.74
CA GLU A 153 14.70 0.59 -18.26
C GLU A 153 14.24 -0.84 -17.94
N PRO A 154 14.54 -1.82 -18.82
CA PRO A 154 13.92 -3.14 -18.80
C PRO A 154 14.33 -4.05 -17.64
N LYS A 155 15.12 -3.62 -16.68
CA LYS A 155 15.65 -4.48 -15.62
C LYS A 155 15.37 -3.92 -14.23
N VAL A 156 14.18 -4.24 -13.69
CA VAL A 156 13.93 -4.06 -12.26
C VAL A 156 14.80 -5.07 -11.50
N ASN A 157 15.71 -4.57 -10.68
CA ASN A 157 16.50 -5.43 -9.79
C ASN A 157 15.75 -5.59 -8.46
N TRP A 158 14.90 -6.59 -8.39
CA TRP A 158 14.08 -6.90 -7.21
C TRP A 158 14.90 -7.18 -5.96
N ILE A 159 16.03 -7.86 -6.12
CA ILE A 159 16.93 -8.19 -5.00
C ILE A 159 17.54 -6.91 -4.45
N TRP A 160 17.88 -5.96 -5.31
CA TRP A 160 18.33 -4.64 -4.90
C TRP A 160 17.27 -3.86 -4.11
N GLU A 161 16.01 -3.91 -4.53
CA GLU A 161 14.93 -3.23 -3.82
C GLU A 161 14.70 -3.83 -2.42
N ILE A 162 14.75 -5.17 -2.32
CA ILE A 162 14.70 -5.85 -1.02
C ILE A 162 15.92 -5.47 -0.18
N GLY A 163 17.12 -5.50 -0.75
CA GLY A 163 18.37 -5.07 -0.08
C GLY A 163 18.32 -3.62 0.40
N SER A 164 17.73 -2.72 -0.41
CA SER A 164 17.51 -1.32 -0.06
C SER A 164 16.60 -1.17 1.17
N TYR A 165 15.50 -1.92 1.18
CA TYR A 165 14.60 -1.96 2.33
C TYR A 165 15.32 -2.43 3.61
N LEU A 166 16.15 -3.46 3.49
CA LEU A 166 16.92 -4.03 4.60
C LEU A 166 18.13 -3.16 5.02
N GLY A 167 18.40 -2.05 4.32
CA GLY A 167 19.55 -1.19 4.59
C GLY A 167 20.90 -1.78 4.18
N LEU A 168 20.90 -2.77 3.28
CA LEU A 168 22.11 -3.45 2.81
C LEU A 168 22.83 -2.72 1.67
N ASN A 169 22.17 -1.77 1.04
CA ASN A 169 22.76 -1.02 -0.04
C ASN A 169 23.68 0.06 0.53
N PRO A 170 24.92 0.18 0.04
CA PRO A 170 25.80 1.25 0.45
C PRO A 170 25.17 2.61 0.13
N GLU A 171 25.35 3.60 1.00
CA GLU A 171 24.93 4.97 0.74
C GLU A 171 25.71 5.55 -0.44
N PRO A 172 25.04 5.82 -1.57
CA PRO A 172 25.75 6.37 -2.73
C PRO A 172 26.08 7.83 -2.52
N LYS A 173 27.29 8.22 -2.90
CA LYS A 173 27.73 9.62 -2.82
C LYS A 173 27.09 10.51 -3.88
N ASN A 174 26.64 9.92 -4.98
CA ASN A 174 25.99 10.63 -6.09
C ASN A 174 25.09 9.69 -6.90
N LEU A 175 24.24 10.27 -7.75
CA LEU A 175 23.26 9.54 -8.57
C LEU A 175 23.93 8.56 -9.54
N GLN A 176 25.10 8.88 -10.08
CA GLN A 176 25.81 8.03 -11.03
C GLN A 176 26.32 6.76 -10.36
N GLU A 177 26.81 6.87 -9.12
CA GLU A 177 27.22 5.74 -8.29
C GLU A 177 26.02 4.82 -7.97
N VAL A 178 24.83 5.38 -7.70
CA VAL A 178 23.58 4.60 -7.53
C VAL A 178 23.29 3.75 -8.76
N LEU A 179 23.37 4.35 -9.95
CA LEU A 179 23.05 3.68 -11.20
C LEU A 179 24.05 2.58 -11.53
N GLU A 180 25.32 2.80 -11.25
CA GLU A 180 26.38 1.80 -11.46
C GLU A 180 26.28 0.64 -10.45
N MET A 181 26.04 0.93 -9.18
CA MET A 181 25.83 -0.10 -8.15
C MET A 181 24.65 -1.00 -8.45
N ARG A 182 23.51 -0.44 -8.88
CA ARG A 182 22.33 -1.22 -9.29
C ARG A 182 22.62 -2.20 -10.43
N LYS A 183 23.54 -1.88 -11.31
CA LYS A 183 23.85 -2.70 -12.50
C LYS A 183 24.84 -3.84 -12.21
N HIS A 184 25.73 -3.67 -11.26
CA HIS A 184 26.92 -4.51 -11.13
C HIS A 184 27.05 -5.29 -9.81
N GLN A 185 26.26 -4.97 -8.77
CA GLN A 185 26.35 -5.68 -7.50
C GLN A 185 25.34 -6.81 -7.39
N ASP A 186 25.82 -8.03 -7.26
CA ASP A 186 25.03 -9.17 -6.83
C ASP A 186 24.91 -9.16 -5.30
N VAL A 187 23.77 -8.71 -4.80
CA VAL A 187 23.45 -8.67 -3.36
C VAL A 187 22.59 -9.86 -2.92
N THR A 188 22.46 -10.89 -3.75
CA THR A 188 21.56 -12.03 -3.49
C THR A 188 21.91 -12.76 -2.20
N LEU A 189 23.18 -13.10 -1.99
CA LEU A 189 23.62 -13.80 -0.78
C LEU A 189 23.44 -12.98 0.49
N PRO A 190 23.88 -11.71 0.57
CA PRO A 190 23.58 -10.86 1.73
C PRO A 190 22.09 -10.69 2.01
N VAL A 191 21.28 -10.48 0.98
CA VAL A 191 19.81 -10.35 1.14
C VAL A 191 19.21 -11.62 1.71
N ASN A 192 19.51 -12.78 1.14
CA ASN A 192 19.00 -14.06 1.63
C ASN A 192 19.43 -14.33 3.08
N TYR A 193 20.69 -14.07 3.40
CA TYR A 193 21.21 -14.22 4.75
C TYR A 193 20.45 -13.34 5.77
N VAL A 194 20.20 -12.07 5.42
CA VAL A 194 19.46 -11.16 6.32
C VAL A 194 18.00 -11.57 6.43
N LEU A 195 17.33 -11.92 5.32
CA LEU A 195 15.94 -12.39 5.36
C LEU A 195 15.76 -13.61 6.26
N GLU A 196 16.71 -14.55 6.22
CA GLU A 196 16.71 -15.75 7.07
C GLU A 196 17.00 -15.41 8.53
N THR A 197 18.09 -14.69 8.82
CA THR A 197 18.52 -14.36 10.18
C THR A 197 17.59 -13.38 10.89
N ALA A 198 16.99 -12.45 10.15
CA ALA A 198 15.99 -11.52 10.64
C ALA A 198 14.58 -12.14 10.72
N GLN A 199 14.46 -13.43 10.42
CA GLN A 199 13.20 -14.18 10.50
C GLN A 199 12.04 -13.55 9.72
N THR A 200 12.33 -13.07 8.51
CA THR A 200 11.30 -12.50 7.64
C THR A 200 10.26 -13.58 7.28
N ARG A 201 8.98 -13.25 7.42
CA ARG A 201 7.84 -14.13 7.17
C ARG A 201 6.92 -13.68 6.06
N LEU A 202 6.95 -12.38 5.75
CA LEU A 202 6.03 -11.78 4.79
C LEU A 202 6.75 -10.76 3.90
N LEU A 203 6.60 -10.90 2.58
CA LEU A 203 7.04 -9.96 1.59
C LEU A 203 5.82 -9.34 0.90
N LEU A 204 5.67 -8.05 1.00
CA LEU A 204 4.61 -7.26 0.36
C LEU A 204 5.16 -6.54 -0.85
N ILE A 205 4.57 -6.77 -2.03
CA ILE A 205 4.99 -6.16 -3.29
C ILE A 205 3.85 -5.30 -3.83
N ASP A 206 3.99 -3.99 -3.72
CA ASP A 206 3.01 -3.02 -4.21
C ASP A 206 3.27 -2.60 -5.67
N ASP A 207 2.22 -2.18 -6.36
CA ASP A 207 2.26 -1.67 -7.74
C ASP A 207 2.93 -2.62 -8.76
N ILE A 208 2.72 -3.92 -8.65
CA ILE A 208 3.33 -4.92 -9.55
C ILE A 208 2.98 -4.68 -11.03
N ASN A 209 1.94 -3.91 -11.30
CA ASN A 209 1.57 -3.48 -12.65
C ASN A 209 2.62 -2.58 -13.34
N ARG A 210 3.62 -2.07 -12.62
CA ARG A 210 4.74 -1.33 -13.21
C ARG A 210 5.75 -2.26 -13.89
N ALA A 211 5.87 -3.50 -13.42
CA ALA A 211 6.74 -4.47 -14.06
C ALA A 211 6.08 -5.10 -15.30
N SER A 212 6.84 -5.35 -16.36
CA SER A 212 6.37 -6.12 -17.51
C SER A 212 6.24 -7.61 -17.16
N PRO A 213 5.37 -8.37 -17.83
CA PRO A 213 5.29 -9.82 -17.64
C PRO A 213 6.62 -10.53 -17.84
N GLN A 214 7.46 -10.06 -18.77
CA GLN A 214 8.78 -10.62 -19.01
C GLN A 214 9.73 -10.44 -17.82
N HIS A 215 9.71 -9.25 -17.18
CA HIS A 215 10.52 -9.02 -15.97
C HIS A 215 10.05 -9.85 -14.79
N LEU A 216 8.73 -10.02 -14.67
CA LEU A 216 8.15 -10.89 -13.65
C LEU A 216 8.54 -12.35 -13.89
N ALA A 217 8.51 -12.82 -15.15
CA ALA A 217 8.93 -14.17 -15.50
C ALA A 217 10.37 -14.48 -15.06
N ASN A 218 11.25 -13.50 -15.17
CA ASN A 218 12.66 -13.65 -14.79
C ASN A 218 12.87 -13.70 -13.26
N VAL A 219 12.00 -13.07 -12.47
CA VAL A 219 12.16 -13.01 -11.02
C VAL A 219 11.29 -14.03 -10.27
N LEU A 220 10.26 -14.58 -10.90
CA LEU A 220 9.39 -15.58 -10.28
C LEU A 220 10.15 -16.75 -9.65
N PRO A 221 11.21 -17.32 -10.28
CA PRO A 221 11.99 -18.40 -9.63
C PRO A 221 12.66 -17.96 -8.33
N TYR A 222 13.05 -16.69 -8.21
CA TYR A 222 13.60 -16.16 -6.97
C TYR A 222 12.52 -16.02 -5.89
N PHE A 223 11.33 -15.55 -6.25
CA PHE A 223 10.21 -15.49 -5.31
C PHE A 223 9.77 -16.88 -4.85
N GLU A 224 9.75 -17.86 -5.74
CA GLU A 224 9.52 -19.27 -5.40
C GLU A 224 10.58 -19.78 -4.43
N TYR A 225 11.85 -19.46 -4.65
CA TYR A 225 12.92 -19.78 -3.72
C TYR A 225 12.68 -19.16 -2.32
N LEU A 226 12.31 -17.88 -2.22
CA LEU A 226 12.01 -17.23 -0.94
C LEU A 226 10.86 -17.94 -0.21
N ARG A 227 9.81 -18.30 -0.94
CA ARG A 227 8.68 -19.05 -0.39
C ARG A 227 9.08 -20.46 0.05
N ASP A 228 9.67 -21.24 -0.86
CA ASP A 228 9.85 -22.67 -0.67
C ASP A 228 11.04 -23.01 0.24
N LYS A 229 12.06 -22.17 0.31
CA LYS A 229 13.27 -22.37 1.11
C LYS A 229 13.28 -21.58 2.40
N LEU A 230 12.81 -20.33 2.37
CA LEU A 230 12.81 -19.48 3.55
C LEU A 230 11.44 -19.39 4.24
N GLY A 231 10.40 -19.99 3.68
CA GLY A 231 9.04 -19.98 4.24
C GLY A 231 8.40 -18.57 4.23
N ILE A 232 8.84 -17.70 3.33
CA ILE A 232 8.33 -16.33 3.23
C ILE A 232 7.06 -16.31 2.38
N SER A 233 5.95 -15.87 2.96
CA SER A 233 4.71 -15.63 2.24
C SER A 233 4.83 -14.37 1.37
N ILE A 234 4.29 -14.39 0.16
CA ILE A 234 4.37 -13.23 -0.74
C ILE A 234 2.96 -12.74 -1.08
N VAL A 235 2.74 -11.44 -0.95
CA VAL A 235 1.49 -10.79 -1.38
C VAL A 235 1.81 -9.80 -2.48
N PHE A 236 1.29 -10.09 -3.68
CA PHE A 236 1.40 -9.22 -4.84
C PHE A 236 0.19 -8.29 -4.90
N CYS A 237 0.41 -7.00 -5.16
CA CYS A 237 -0.64 -6.00 -5.21
C CYS A 237 -0.50 -5.11 -6.44
N GLY A 238 -1.60 -4.87 -7.14
CA GLY A 238 -1.60 -3.94 -8.27
C GLY A 238 -2.85 -4.02 -9.13
N THR A 239 -2.98 -3.12 -10.08
CA THR A 239 -4.05 -3.15 -11.08
C THR A 239 -3.71 -4.14 -12.18
N GLY A 240 -4.57 -5.15 -12.41
CA GLY A 240 -4.30 -6.23 -13.35
C GLY A 240 -3.17 -7.17 -12.90
N ALA A 241 -2.89 -7.22 -11.59
CA ALA A 241 -1.82 -8.02 -11.00
C ALA A 241 -1.96 -9.52 -11.33
N SER A 242 -3.18 -10.06 -11.20
CA SER A 242 -3.49 -11.46 -11.48
C SER A 242 -3.17 -11.83 -12.93
N HIS A 243 -3.61 -10.99 -13.87
CA HIS A 243 -3.36 -11.20 -15.30
C HIS A 243 -1.86 -11.14 -15.64
N ARG A 244 -1.14 -10.17 -15.10
CA ARG A 244 0.31 -10.02 -15.31
C ARG A 244 1.11 -11.20 -14.77
N LEU A 245 0.78 -11.66 -13.55
CA LEU A 245 1.41 -12.82 -12.95
C LEU A 245 1.11 -14.10 -13.75
N HIS A 246 -0.12 -14.24 -14.24
CA HIS A 246 -0.48 -15.36 -15.13
C HIS A 246 0.35 -15.34 -16.43
N GLN A 247 0.43 -14.20 -17.09
CA GLN A 247 1.27 -14.04 -18.29
C GLN A 247 2.75 -14.31 -17.99
N ALA A 248 3.27 -13.81 -16.87
CA ALA A 248 4.66 -14.03 -16.46
C ALA A 248 4.95 -15.52 -16.24
N ARG A 249 4.02 -16.28 -15.66
CA ARG A 249 4.16 -17.73 -15.46
C ARG A 249 4.16 -18.51 -16.76
N ILE A 250 3.31 -18.12 -17.72
CA ILE A 250 3.34 -18.71 -19.08
C ILE A 250 4.71 -18.49 -19.71
N LEU A 251 5.21 -17.24 -19.66
CA LEU A 251 6.52 -16.89 -20.20
C LEU A 251 7.66 -17.63 -19.49
N ALA A 252 7.61 -17.79 -18.18
CA ALA A 252 8.58 -18.58 -17.43
C ALA A 252 8.54 -20.06 -17.82
N GLY A 253 7.34 -20.62 -18.06
CA GLY A 253 7.14 -21.97 -18.59
C GLY A 253 7.68 -22.15 -20.00
N ASP A 254 7.52 -21.15 -20.86
CA ASP A 254 8.10 -21.18 -22.24
C ASP A 254 9.62 -21.08 -22.20
N LEU A 255 10.20 -20.30 -21.27
CA LEU A 255 11.65 -20.26 -21.06
C LEU A 255 12.20 -21.62 -20.59
N THR A 256 11.44 -22.35 -19.77
CA THR A 256 11.79 -23.74 -19.42
C THR A 256 11.64 -24.70 -20.59
N ARG A 257 10.66 -24.51 -21.47
CA ARG A 257 10.51 -25.28 -22.72
C ARG A 257 11.67 -25.06 -23.69
N VAL A 258 12.10 -23.83 -23.89
CA VAL A 258 13.28 -23.52 -24.73
C VAL A 258 14.55 -24.12 -24.12
N SER A 259 14.66 -24.11 -22.80
CA SER A 259 15.71 -24.85 -22.09
C SER A 259 15.58 -26.37 -22.33
N GLU A 260 14.36 -26.89 -22.41
CA GLU A 260 14.09 -28.31 -22.67
C GLU A 260 14.35 -28.72 -24.12
N GLU A 261 14.04 -27.89 -25.11
CA GLU A 261 14.42 -28.11 -26.50
C GLU A 261 15.95 -28.08 -26.67
N ASN A 262 16.63 -27.17 -26.00
CA ASN A 262 18.10 -27.18 -25.96
C ASN A 262 18.63 -28.41 -25.21
N ARG A 263 17.91 -28.89 -24.21
CA ARG A 263 18.21 -30.11 -23.47
C ARG A 263 18.04 -31.36 -24.35
N VAL A 264 16.94 -31.45 -25.11
CA VAL A 264 16.70 -32.53 -26.05
C VAL A 264 17.79 -32.54 -27.14
N ARG A 265 18.23 -31.39 -27.64
CA ARG A 265 19.39 -31.25 -28.52
C ARG A 265 20.70 -31.76 -27.89
N LEU A 266 20.89 -31.50 -26.58
CA LEU A 266 22.04 -31.99 -25.83
C LEU A 266 21.97 -33.50 -25.59
N GLU A 267 20.75 -34.05 -25.37
CA GLU A 267 20.52 -35.50 -25.21
C GLU A 267 20.74 -36.24 -26.51
N GLN A 268 20.28 -35.67 -27.64
CA GLN A 268 20.59 -36.17 -28.99
C GLN A 268 22.09 -36.15 -29.30
N ALA A 269 22.84 -35.28 -28.57
CA ALA A 269 24.30 -35.24 -28.59
C ALA A 269 24.98 -36.14 -27.55
N GLY A 270 24.24 -37.08 -26.91
CA GLY A 270 24.77 -38.12 -26.02
C GLY A 270 24.95 -37.71 -24.55
N ARG A 271 24.22 -36.72 -24.06
CA ARG A 271 24.25 -36.31 -22.63
C ARG A 271 22.88 -36.55 -21.95
N PRO A 272 22.80 -37.33 -20.84
CA PRO A 272 21.53 -37.63 -20.19
C PRO A 272 20.97 -36.44 -19.42
N ALA A 273 19.69 -36.11 -19.63
CA ALA A 273 18.99 -35.05 -18.93
C ALA A 273 17.76 -35.56 -18.16
N LYS A 274 17.49 -35.03 -16.98
CA LYS A 274 16.33 -35.37 -16.16
C LYS A 274 15.05 -34.65 -16.66
N PRO A 275 13.90 -35.34 -16.73
CA PRO A 275 12.65 -34.69 -17.11
C PRO A 275 12.20 -33.68 -16.06
N VAL A 276 11.93 -32.43 -16.47
CA VAL A 276 11.24 -31.44 -15.65
C VAL A 276 9.76 -31.53 -15.99
N SER A 277 8.98 -32.06 -15.08
CA SER A 277 7.51 -32.01 -15.21
C SER A 277 7.06 -30.53 -15.20
N PRO A 278 6.18 -30.12 -16.15
CA PRO A 278 5.58 -28.81 -16.06
C PRO A 278 4.79 -28.75 -14.75
N SER A 279 5.22 -27.87 -13.84
CA SER A 279 4.45 -27.58 -12.63
C SER A 279 3.06 -27.10 -13.06
N PRO A 280 1.96 -27.71 -12.58
CA PRO A 280 0.65 -27.19 -12.87
C PRO A 280 0.66 -25.71 -12.46
N THR A 281 0.16 -24.84 -13.33
CA THR A 281 -0.01 -23.41 -13.05
C THR A 281 -0.84 -23.28 -11.78
N ALA A 282 -0.15 -23.18 -10.64
CA ALA A 282 -0.82 -23.04 -9.37
C ALA A 282 -1.62 -21.73 -9.42
N LEU A 283 -2.95 -21.87 -9.36
CA LEU A 283 -3.85 -20.74 -9.27
C LEU A 283 -3.53 -20.03 -7.96
N LEU A 284 -3.05 -18.78 -8.07
CA LEU A 284 -2.87 -17.95 -6.90
C LEU A 284 -4.23 -17.54 -6.37
N PRO A 285 -4.46 -17.58 -5.06
CA PRO A 285 -5.61 -16.93 -4.47
C PRO A 285 -5.63 -15.45 -4.82
N VAL A 286 -6.68 -15.02 -5.50
CA VAL A 286 -6.84 -13.63 -5.93
C VAL A 286 -7.98 -13.00 -5.15
N THR A 287 -7.68 -11.89 -4.47
CA THR A 287 -8.69 -11.03 -3.89
C THR A 287 -8.96 -9.85 -4.81
N TRP A 288 -10.17 -9.78 -5.32
CA TRP A 288 -10.64 -8.69 -6.14
C TRP A 288 -11.27 -7.60 -5.29
N LEU A 289 -10.69 -6.40 -5.33
CA LEU A 289 -11.31 -5.21 -4.76
C LEU A 289 -12.11 -4.49 -5.82
N HIS A 290 -13.42 -4.45 -5.62
CA HIS A 290 -14.34 -3.71 -6.46
C HIS A 290 -14.65 -2.33 -5.86
N PRO A 291 -15.06 -1.34 -6.67
CA PRO A 291 -15.75 -0.17 -6.13
C PRO A 291 -16.94 -0.62 -5.29
N LEU A 292 -17.23 0.08 -4.21
CA LEU A 292 -18.36 -0.23 -3.34
C LEU A 292 -19.65 -0.13 -4.13
N PRO A 293 -20.47 -1.17 -4.20
CA PRO A 293 -21.75 -1.11 -4.89
C PRO A 293 -22.77 -0.33 -4.08
N LEU A 294 -23.66 0.38 -4.77
CA LEU A 294 -24.90 0.91 -4.22
C LEU A 294 -26.02 0.56 -5.20
N GLY A 295 -26.39 -0.71 -5.22
CA GLY A 295 -27.45 -1.22 -6.08
C GLY A 295 -28.82 -1.16 -5.41
N THR A 296 -29.75 -1.91 -5.99
CA THR A 296 -31.12 -2.06 -5.46
C THR A 296 -31.22 -3.08 -4.33
N LYS A 297 -30.18 -3.90 -4.12
CA LYS A 297 -30.16 -4.91 -3.07
C LYS A 297 -29.93 -4.29 -1.71
N THR A 298 -30.71 -4.68 -0.73
CA THR A 298 -30.61 -4.22 0.66
C THR A 298 -29.21 -4.43 1.23
N GLU A 299 -28.58 -5.59 0.97
CA GLU A 299 -27.24 -5.93 1.44
C GLU A 299 -26.16 -4.96 0.93
N GLU A 300 -26.23 -4.56 -0.35
CA GLU A 300 -25.28 -3.59 -0.95
C GLU A 300 -25.44 -2.21 -0.33
N GLN A 301 -26.68 -1.79 -0.08
CA GLN A 301 -26.98 -0.52 0.57
C GLN A 301 -26.52 -0.51 2.03
N GLU A 302 -26.72 -1.59 2.76
CA GLU A 302 -26.26 -1.73 4.12
C GLU A 302 -24.73 -1.77 4.21
N MET A 303 -24.06 -2.46 3.28
CA MET A 303 -22.60 -2.48 3.21
C MET A 303 -22.04 -1.07 2.98
N PHE A 304 -22.60 -0.32 2.02
CA PHE A 304 -22.17 1.05 1.76
C PHE A 304 -22.40 1.96 2.96
N ARG A 305 -23.56 1.85 3.63
CA ARG A 305 -23.85 2.61 4.86
C ARG A 305 -22.90 2.25 6.01
N ARG A 306 -22.55 0.97 6.20
CA ARG A 306 -21.55 0.56 7.19
C ARG A 306 -20.19 1.19 6.94
N VAL A 307 -19.76 1.26 5.67
CA VAL A 307 -18.53 1.96 5.30
C VAL A 307 -18.62 3.44 5.62
N LEU A 308 -19.74 4.11 5.32
CA LEU A 308 -19.94 5.52 5.69
C LEU A 308 -19.95 5.73 7.20
N ALA A 309 -20.59 4.85 7.95
CA ALA A 309 -20.60 4.90 9.42
C ALA A 309 -19.17 4.72 10.01
N SER A 310 -18.33 3.88 9.39
CA SER A 310 -16.93 3.77 9.78
C SER A 310 -16.14 5.05 9.51
N PHE A 311 -16.38 5.73 8.38
CA PHE A 311 -15.80 7.05 8.13
C PHE A 311 -16.29 8.07 9.16
N GLU A 312 -17.59 8.05 9.47
CA GLU A 312 -18.21 8.96 10.41
C GLU A 312 -17.65 8.80 11.84
N ALA A 313 -17.40 7.57 12.26
CA ALA A 313 -16.76 7.26 13.53
C ALA A 313 -15.31 7.79 13.64
N ASP A 314 -14.64 7.93 12.51
CA ASP A 314 -13.28 8.50 12.42
C ASP A 314 -13.27 10.04 12.30
N LEU A 315 -14.42 10.67 12.07
CA LEU A 315 -14.52 12.12 12.00
C LEU A 315 -14.50 12.73 13.39
N SER A 316 -13.64 13.71 13.58
CA SER A 316 -13.55 14.50 14.82
C SER A 316 -14.02 15.92 14.55
N LEU A 317 -15.35 16.10 14.49
CA LEU A 317 -16.03 17.36 14.28
C LEU A 317 -16.97 17.63 15.48
N TYR A 318 -16.94 18.86 15.98
CA TYR A 318 -17.62 19.22 17.24
C TYR A 318 -19.16 19.14 17.16
N ARG A 319 -19.73 19.37 15.97
CA ARG A 319 -21.18 19.40 15.75
C ARG A 319 -21.65 18.34 14.76
N LEU A 320 -20.85 17.29 14.57
CA LEU A 320 -21.22 16.23 13.62
C LEU A 320 -22.55 15.60 14.06
N GLU A 321 -23.52 15.67 13.19
CA GLU A 321 -24.82 15.03 13.41
C GLU A 321 -24.71 13.51 13.21
N GLU A 322 -25.51 12.76 13.94
CA GLU A 322 -25.59 11.32 13.78
C GLU A 322 -26.06 10.97 12.36
N ASN A 323 -25.43 10.01 11.72
CA ASN A 323 -25.68 9.60 10.34
C ASN A 323 -25.47 10.71 9.28
N ALA A 324 -24.65 11.73 9.56
CA ALA A 324 -24.40 12.85 8.65
C ALA A 324 -23.94 12.41 7.26
N LEU A 325 -23.10 11.37 7.15
CA LEU A 325 -22.68 10.81 5.86
C LEU A 325 -23.73 9.87 5.28
N SER A 326 -24.37 9.06 6.11
CA SER A 326 -25.34 8.05 5.68
C SER A 326 -26.60 8.66 5.06
N GLN A 327 -27.02 9.85 5.51
CA GLN A 327 -28.12 10.63 4.91
C GLN A 327 -27.83 10.99 3.45
N HIS A 328 -26.56 11.15 3.08
CA HIS A 328 -26.10 11.53 1.76
C HIS A 328 -25.52 10.38 0.95
N ALA A 329 -25.78 9.12 1.35
CA ALA A 329 -25.17 7.93 0.76
C ALA A 329 -25.32 7.85 -0.76
N ALA A 330 -26.53 8.09 -1.29
CA ALA A 330 -26.80 8.04 -2.72
C ALA A 330 -25.99 9.08 -3.50
N GLU A 331 -25.88 10.29 -2.97
CA GLU A 331 -25.16 11.38 -3.62
C GLU A 331 -23.63 11.16 -3.51
N LEU A 332 -23.13 10.74 -2.37
CA LEU A 332 -21.72 10.37 -2.21
C LEU A 332 -21.34 9.26 -3.18
N HIS A 333 -22.16 8.22 -3.31
CA HIS A 333 -21.91 7.15 -4.26
C HIS A 333 -21.93 7.66 -5.71
N ARG A 334 -22.95 8.44 -6.09
CA ARG A 334 -23.08 9.00 -7.44
C ARG A 334 -21.84 9.82 -7.87
N ARG A 335 -21.25 10.57 -6.93
CA ARG A 335 -20.08 11.45 -7.20
C ARG A 335 -18.76 10.68 -7.19
N THR A 336 -18.66 9.64 -6.39
CA THR A 336 -17.41 8.89 -6.19
C THR A 336 -17.38 7.58 -6.97
N GLY A 337 -18.51 7.12 -7.50
CA GLY A 337 -18.64 5.81 -8.14
C GLY A 337 -18.34 4.64 -7.20
N GLY A 338 -18.40 4.86 -5.89
CA GLY A 338 -18.04 3.88 -4.88
C GLY A 338 -16.53 3.62 -4.75
N TYR A 339 -15.67 4.42 -5.40
CA TYR A 339 -14.22 4.28 -5.27
C TYR A 339 -13.73 4.83 -3.94
N PHE A 340 -13.06 4.01 -3.15
CA PHE A 340 -12.53 4.40 -1.83
C PHE A 340 -11.67 5.66 -1.88
N LYS A 341 -10.78 5.79 -2.86
CA LYS A 341 -9.93 6.97 -3.01
C LYS A 341 -10.74 8.26 -3.18
N ALA A 342 -11.78 8.21 -4.02
CA ALA A 342 -12.64 9.37 -4.25
C ALA A 342 -13.51 9.66 -3.02
N LEU A 343 -14.08 8.62 -2.40
CA LEU A 343 -14.91 8.74 -1.21
C LEU A 343 -14.11 9.37 -0.04
N THR A 344 -12.92 8.83 0.22
CA THR A 344 -12.05 9.36 1.27
C THR A 344 -11.64 10.82 0.99
N TYR A 345 -11.33 11.15 -0.26
CA TYR A 345 -10.99 12.52 -0.64
C TYR A 345 -12.16 13.48 -0.39
N VAL A 346 -13.38 13.12 -0.81
CA VAL A 346 -14.57 13.95 -0.60
C VAL A 346 -14.85 14.15 0.88
N ILE A 347 -14.86 13.07 1.66
CA ILE A 347 -15.17 13.13 3.09
C ILE A 347 -14.10 13.94 3.85
N SER A 348 -12.82 13.68 3.62
CA SER A 348 -11.75 14.41 4.29
C SER A 348 -11.72 15.89 3.91
N THR A 349 -11.99 16.21 2.65
CA THR A 349 -12.07 17.61 2.18
C THR A 349 -13.29 18.31 2.75
N ALA A 350 -14.45 17.63 2.81
CA ALA A 350 -15.66 18.18 3.43
C ALA A 350 -15.43 18.46 4.92
N ALA A 351 -14.76 17.56 5.65
CA ALA A 351 -14.40 17.79 7.05
C ALA A 351 -13.48 19.01 7.23
N VAL A 352 -12.47 19.17 6.38
CA VAL A 352 -11.58 20.35 6.39
C VAL A 352 -12.34 21.63 6.08
N ILE A 353 -13.31 21.59 5.16
CA ILE A 353 -14.18 22.74 4.85
C ILE A 353 -15.07 23.07 6.06
N ALA A 354 -15.67 22.04 6.69
CA ALA A 354 -16.51 22.22 7.88
C ALA A 354 -15.76 22.90 9.04
N ILE A 355 -14.51 22.51 9.31
CA ILE A 355 -13.66 23.13 10.30
C ILE A 355 -13.39 24.61 9.93
N ARG A 356 -12.97 24.85 8.68
CA ARG A 356 -12.63 26.21 8.22
C ARG A 356 -13.82 27.18 8.17
N SER A 357 -15.02 26.67 7.92
CA SER A 357 -16.26 27.45 7.91
C SER A 357 -16.92 27.55 9.29
N VAL A 358 -16.31 26.91 10.31
CA VAL A 358 -16.87 26.86 11.67
C VAL A 358 -18.25 26.18 11.72
N SER A 359 -18.66 25.48 10.64
CA SER A 359 -19.90 24.71 10.65
C SER A 359 -19.79 23.46 11.53
N GLU A 360 -18.60 22.88 11.58
CA GLU A 360 -18.28 21.67 12.36
C GLU A 360 -19.24 20.50 12.10
N ASN A 361 -19.90 20.51 10.92
CA ASN A 361 -20.82 19.47 10.47
C ASN A 361 -20.68 19.25 8.97
N ILE A 362 -20.94 18.05 8.49
CA ILE A 362 -20.90 17.72 7.07
C ILE A 362 -22.32 17.66 6.52
N THR A 363 -22.65 18.62 5.70
CA THR A 363 -23.93 18.73 4.96
C THR A 363 -23.66 18.63 3.46
N MET A 364 -24.72 18.68 2.66
CA MET A 364 -24.59 18.76 1.19
C MET A 364 -23.72 19.92 0.73
N LYS A 365 -23.71 21.04 1.45
CA LYS A 365 -22.90 22.21 1.13
C LYS A 365 -21.40 21.90 1.18
N GLU A 366 -20.93 21.23 2.22
CA GLU A 366 -19.53 20.84 2.37
C GLU A 366 -19.15 19.74 1.35
N ILE A 367 -20.07 18.79 1.09
CA ILE A 367 -19.90 17.75 0.05
C ILE A 367 -19.83 18.37 -1.34
N ASP A 368 -20.68 19.34 -1.67
CA ASP A 368 -20.66 20.08 -2.94
C ASP A 368 -19.34 20.81 -3.14
N ALA A 369 -18.89 21.53 -2.11
CA ALA A 369 -17.64 22.28 -2.16
C ALA A 369 -16.41 21.34 -2.28
N ALA A 370 -16.42 20.19 -1.61
CA ALA A 370 -15.37 19.18 -1.72
C ALA A 370 -15.32 18.55 -3.12
N THR A 371 -16.50 18.24 -3.68
CA THR A 371 -16.61 17.60 -4.99
C THR A 371 -16.24 18.54 -6.13
N ALA A 372 -16.51 19.84 -6.00
CA ALA A 372 -16.11 20.84 -7.00
C ALA A 372 -14.58 20.88 -7.22
N GLN A 373 -13.80 20.41 -6.25
CA GLN A 373 -12.34 20.33 -6.32
C GLN A 373 -11.83 19.06 -7.03
N LEU A 374 -12.68 18.04 -7.22
CA LEU A 374 -12.28 16.79 -7.89
C LEU A 374 -12.01 16.96 -9.40
N GLY A 375 -12.37 18.11 -9.98
CA GLY A 375 -12.30 18.33 -11.43
C GLY A 375 -13.38 17.49 -12.16
N ARG A 376 -14.05 18.12 -13.09
CA ARG A 376 -15.01 17.46 -13.99
C ARG A 376 -14.28 16.70 -15.08
#